data_ec7e04d5a33c3b902454bb8fb01566e3
#
_entry.id   ec7e04d5a33c3b902454bb8fb01566e3
#
_cell.length_a   1.000
_cell.length_b   1.000
_cell.length_c   1.000
_cell.angle_alpha   90.00
_cell.angle_beta   90.00
_cell.angle_gamma   90.00
#
_symmetry.space_group_name_H-M   'P 1'
#
loop_
_entity.id
_entity.type
_entity.pdbx_description
1 polymer ?
#
loop_
_entity_poly.entity_id
_entity_poly.type
_entity_poly.pdbx_seq_one_letter_code
_entity_poly.pdbx_strand_id
1 'polypeptide(L)'
;MVSNLENACLSSHYVYCPGRVCLFGEHSDWAGGMRRFNPDIPVGRTIVCGTNVGIHARARTLPTMLTVQSTDETGGKYGPFSVPMEPAALLAKAQEGTFFSYAAGVAYHMLTHYRVGGLEIDNFETDLPLKKGLSSSAAFCVLVARAFDRVYNLRLTVRGEMECAFAGERLTPSKCGRMDQACANGNRPVVMTYDADFLAVEPISISEPLYLVLVDLRAEKSTVRILNALQGCYPVATTAEHRNVQHALGIGNLDITSRALAAMEAGDAQQLGAIMDESHALFTAAGSAVCPEELLAPVLQRVLTHPLIRPLVWGGKGVGAGGDGTAQFVCKSLAAQQELVRLVESELKMHPIPLTIEPSTTVRSAVVPVAGFASSLFPATKVVSPPLFPICDRDGVAKPAILIVVEELCAAGFDKIVLVLILTYKETYKETYRPKRDR
;
A
#
# COMPACT_ATOMS: atom_id res chain seq x y z
N MET A 1 6.89 39.44 7.11
CA MET A 1 7.10 38.04 7.52
C MET A 1 6.01 37.51 8.47
N VAL A 2 5.32 38.32 9.22
CA VAL A 2 4.26 37.90 10.16
C VAL A 2 2.96 37.53 9.45
N SER A 3 2.60 38.18 8.33
CA SER A 3 1.36 37.91 7.57
C SER A 3 1.35 36.56 6.83
N ASN A 4 2.52 35.92 6.58
CA ASN A 4 2.60 34.60 5.93
C ASN A 4 2.42 33.44 6.91
N LEU A 5 2.56 33.65 8.22
CA LEU A 5 2.35 32.62 9.24
C LEU A 5 0.86 32.49 9.61
N GLU A 6 0.08 33.57 9.55
CA GLU A 6 -1.37 33.50 9.81
C GLU A 6 -2.16 32.87 8.68
N ASN A 7 -1.74 33.01 7.41
CA ASN A 7 -2.36 32.34 6.26
C ASN A 7 -1.99 30.88 6.14
N ALA A 8 -0.87 30.42 6.67
CA ALA A 8 -0.49 29.01 6.71
C ALA A 8 -1.36 28.19 7.71
N CYS A 9 -2.00 28.86 8.67
CA CYS A 9 -2.85 28.22 9.69
C CYS A 9 -4.25 27.83 9.17
N LEU A 10 -4.62 28.18 7.92
CA LEU A 10 -5.97 27.96 7.36
C LEU A 10 -6.03 26.91 6.24
N SER A 11 -4.89 26.42 5.73
CA SER A 11 -4.92 25.39 4.66
C SER A 11 -5.03 23.99 5.26
N SER A 12 -6.18 23.36 5.07
CA SER A 12 -6.32 21.94 5.37
C SER A 12 -5.91 21.09 4.16
N HIS A 13 -5.17 20.02 4.39
CA HIS A 13 -4.72 19.07 3.36
C HIS A 13 -5.62 17.84 3.39
N TYR A 14 -6.13 17.46 2.23
CA TYR A 14 -6.80 16.17 2.07
C TYR A 14 -5.76 15.06 2.04
N VAL A 15 -6.01 13.99 2.81
CA VAL A 15 -5.21 12.78 2.85
C VAL A 15 -6.11 11.55 2.75
N TYR A 16 -5.65 10.55 2.03
CA TYR A 16 -6.34 9.29 1.82
C TYR A 16 -5.37 8.13 1.97
N CYS A 17 -5.82 7.04 2.57
CA CYS A 17 -5.09 5.78 2.60
C CYS A 17 -6.06 4.62 2.42
N PRO A 18 -5.89 3.75 1.38
CA PRO A 18 -6.71 2.55 1.23
C PRO A 18 -6.34 1.50 2.27
N GLY A 19 -7.19 0.49 2.43
CA GLY A 19 -6.77 -0.78 3.02
C GLY A 19 -5.82 -1.55 2.12
N ARG A 20 -5.38 -2.74 2.57
CA ARG A 20 -4.59 -3.66 1.73
C ARG A 20 -5.15 -5.07 1.82
N VAL A 21 -5.03 -5.82 0.73
CA VAL A 21 -5.23 -7.26 0.68
C VAL A 21 -3.92 -7.96 0.36
N CYS A 22 -3.62 -9.06 1.04
CA CYS A 22 -2.56 -9.97 0.66
C CYS A 22 -3.13 -10.98 -0.35
N LEU A 23 -2.65 -10.91 -1.59
CA LEU A 23 -3.06 -11.85 -2.62
C LEU A 23 -2.34 -13.19 -2.44
N PHE A 24 -1.08 -13.17 -2.09
CA PHE A 24 -0.23 -14.34 -1.85
C PHE A 24 0.85 -14.04 -0.82
N GLY A 25 1.25 -15.06 -0.06
CA GLY A 25 2.44 -15.03 0.79
C GLY A 25 2.19 -14.58 2.22
N GLU A 26 0.98 -14.76 2.72
CA GLU A 26 0.69 -14.48 4.13
C GLU A 26 1.72 -15.15 5.06
N HIS A 27 2.07 -14.47 6.13
CA HIS A 27 3.11 -14.86 7.12
C HIS A 27 4.56 -14.82 6.63
N SER A 28 4.82 -14.69 5.32
CA SER A 28 6.19 -14.65 4.79
C SER A 28 6.96 -13.39 5.23
N ASP A 29 6.27 -12.32 5.59
CA ASP A 29 6.87 -11.07 6.05
C ASP A 29 7.66 -11.26 7.35
N TRP A 30 7.07 -11.88 8.36
CA TRP A 30 7.77 -12.18 9.60
C TRP A 30 8.66 -13.42 9.49
N ALA A 31 8.25 -14.45 8.69
CA ALA A 31 9.05 -15.64 8.49
C ALA A 31 10.40 -15.32 7.81
N GLY A 32 10.39 -14.50 6.74
CA GLY A 32 11.62 -14.00 6.11
C GLY A 32 12.47 -13.15 7.04
N GLY A 33 11.86 -12.43 7.98
CA GLY A 33 12.56 -11.72 9.05
C GLY A 33 13.37 -12.62 9.98
N MET A 34 13.02 -13.90 10.10
CA MET A 34 13.75 -14.87 10.92
C MET A 34 15.12 -15.26 10.36
N ARG A 35 15.42 -14.89 9.10
CA ARG A 35 16.76 -15.05 8.49
C ARG A 35 17.87 -14.38 9.29
N ARG A 36 17.55 -13.35 10.08
CA ARG A 36 18.53 -12.75 11.02
C ARG A 36 19.05 -13.70 12.08
N PHE A 37 18.31 -14.78 12.38
CA PHE A 37 18.64 -15.78 13.40
C PHE A 37 19.06 -17.12 12.79
N ASN A 38 18.63 -17.43 11.58
CA ASN A 38 18.94 -18.65 10.85
C ASN A 38 19.03 -18.37 9.35
N PRO A 39 20.23 -18.36 8.73
CA PRO A 39 20.44 -18.05 7.33
C PRO A 39 19.85 -19.09 6.37
N ASP A 40 19.55 -20.31 6.83
CA ASP A 40 18.94 -21.36 6.01
C ASP A 40 17.45 -21.13 5.74
N ILE A 41 16.81 -20.20 6.48
CA ILE A 41 15.44 -19.81 6.21
C ILE A 41 15.40 -19.05 4.88
N PRO A 42 14.52 -19.43 3.92
CA PRO A 42 14.36 -18.70 2.68
C PRO A 42 13.89 -17.26 2.89
N VAL A 43 14.16 -16.39 1.91
CA VAL A 43 13.56 -15.04 1.91
C VAL A 43 12.04 -15.13 1.91
N GLY A 44 11.38 -14.23 2.61
CA GLY A 44 9.92 -14.11 2.54
C GLY A 44 9.49 -13.34 1.29
N ARG A 45 8.32 -13.66 0.74
CA ARG A 45 7.76 -12.92 -0.38
C ARG A 45 6.25 -12.84 -0.27
N THR A 46 5.70 -11.62 -0.48
CA THR A 46 4.25 -11.38 -0.55
C THR A 46 3.89 -10.63 -1.80
N ILE A 47 2.68 -10.87 -2.31
CA ILE A 47 2.04 -10.03 -3.33
C ILE A 47 0.86 -9.33 -2.64
N VAL A 48 0.89 -8.01 -2.62
CA VAL A 48 -0.07 -7.18 -1.90
C VAL A 48 -0.65 -6.12 -2.83
N CYS A 49 -1.93 -5.82 -2.69
CA CYS A 49 -2.60 -4.74 -3.41
C CYS A 49 -3.40 -3.88 -2.44
N GLY A 50 -3.50 -2.57 -2.69
CA GLY A 50 -4.45 -1.72 -2.00
C GLY A 50 -5.89 -2.03 -2.44
N THR A 51 -6.83 -1.71 -1.56
CA THR A 51 -8.27 -1.90 -1.82
C THR A 51 -8.91 -0.64 -2.41
N ASN A 52 -10.13 -0.77 -2.92
CA ASN A 52 -10.92 0.38 -3.39
C ASN A 52 -11.56 1.17 -2.23
N VAL A 53 -11.48 0.62 -1.01
CA VAL A 53 -12.01 1.21 0.23
C VAL A 53 -10.87 1.68 1.12
N GLY A 54 -11.06 2.75 1.89
CA GLY A 54 -9.98 3.36 2.66
C GLY A 54 -10.46 4.33 3.73
N ILE A 55 -9.55 5.18 4.15
CA ILE A 55 -9.74 6.19 5.19
C ILE A 55 -9.48 7.56 4.58
N HIS A 56 -10.45 8.48 4.70
CA HIS A 56 -10.40 9.84 4.17
C HIS A 56 -10.30 10.84 5.32
N ALA A 57 -9.33 11.73 5.27
CA ALA A 57 -9.15 12.73 6.32
C ALA A 57 -8.75 14.10 5.77
N ARG A 58 -8.94 15.11 6.61
CA ARG A 58 -8.32 16.44 6.47
C ARG A 58 -7.32 16.62 7.58
N ALA A 59 -6.18 17.21 7.23
CA ALA A 59 -5.11 17.48 8.19
C ALA A 59 -4.65 18.93 8.10
N ARG A 60 -4.31 19.52 9.27
CA ARG A 60 -3.74 20.86 9.37
C ARG A 60 -2.75 20.98 10.54
N THR A 61 -1.91 21.98 10.50
CA THR A 61 -0.98 22.26 11.60
C THR A 61 -1.71 22.67 12.87
N LEU A 62 -1.19 22.21 14.00
CA LEU A 62 -1.44 22.78 15.33
C LEU A 62 -0.08 23.12 15.97
N PRO A 63 -0.04 24.09 16.90
CA PRO A 63 1.23 24.49 17.51
C PRO A 63 1.91 23.37 18.30
N THR A 64 1.21 22.74 19.24
CA THR A 64 1.80 21.86 20.26
C THR A 64 0.96 20.62 20.57
N MET A 65 -0.12 20.38 19.86
CA MET A 65 -1.04 19.28 20.14
C MET A 65 -1.18 18.34 18.95
N LEU A 66 -1.28 17.04 19.20
CA LEU A 66 -1.89 16.10 18.27
C LEU A 66 -3.37 15.98 18.63
N THR A 67 -4.25 16.30 17.70
CA THR A 67 -5.70 16.15 17.85
C THR A 67 -6.24 15.27 16.74
N VAL A 68 -6.97 14.21 17.09
CA VAL A 68 -7.50 13.24 16.14
C VAL A 68 -8.99 13.03 16.41
N GLN A 69 -9.79 13.22 15.38
CA GLN A 69 -11.17 12.75 15.32
C GLN A 69 -11.27 11.67 14.23
N SER A 70 -12.04 10.62 14.49
CA SER A 70 -12.20 9.51 13.55
C SER A 70 -13.67 9.17 13.35
N THR A 71 -13.96 8.64 12.16
CA THR A 71 -15.28 8.13 11.79
C THR A 71 -15.12 6.67 11.35
N ASP A 72 -15.97 5.76 11.83
CA ASP A 72 -15.98 4.36 11.41
C ASP A 72 -16.82 4.12 10.15
N GLU A 73 -16.84 2.87 9.67
CA GLU A 73 -17.59 2.46 8.48
C GLU A 73 -19.13 2.59 8.62
N THR A 74 -19.63 2.82 9.83
CA THR A 74 -21.06 3.05 10.09
C THR A 74 -21.42 4.53 10.22
N GLY A 75 -20.40 5.42 10.15
CA GLY A 75 -20.53 6.85 10.41
C GLY A 75 -20.44 7.23 11.88
N GLY A 76 -20.13 6.27 12.76
CA GLY A 76 -19.89 6.51 14.19
C GLY A 76 -18.63 7.34 14.41
N LYS A 77 -18.73 8.40 15.24
CA LYS A 77 -17.61 9.31 15.51
C LYS A 77 -16.91 8.98 16.82
N TYR A 78 -15.58 9.00 16.80
CA TYR A 78 -14.69 8.77 17.93
C TYR A 78 -13.76 9.95 18.16
N GLY A 79 -13.70 10.46 19.38
CA GLY A 79 -12.92 11.61 19.75
C GLY A 79 -13.77 12.90 19.86
N PRO A 80 -13.17 14.12 19.71
CA PRO A 80 -11.75 14.34 19.46
C PRO A 80 -10.86 13.89 20.61
N PHE A 81 -9.79 13.21 20.28
CA PHE A 81 -8.73 12.85 21.20
C PHE A 81 -7.57 13.85 21.02
N SER A 82 -6.99 14.33 22.12
CA SER A 82 -5.87 15.28 22.09
C SER A 82 -4.77 14.88 23.05
N VAL A 83 -3.51 15.01 22.62
CA VAL A 83 -2.32 14.79 23.43
C VAL A 83 -1.25 15.82 23.09
N PRO A 84 -0.45 16.31 24.07
CA PRO A 84 0.68 17.19 23.78
C PRO A 84 1.70 16.51 22.84
N MET A 85 2.28 17.29 21.92
CA MET A 85 3.39 16.85 21.08
C MET A 85 4.69 16.85 21.88
N GLU A 86 4.72 15.98 22.89
CA GLU A 86 5.85 15.75 23.78
C GLU A 86 6.19 14.24 23.76
N PRO A 87 7.49 13.86 23.63
CA PRO A 87 7.86 12.46 23.47
C PRO A 87 7.30 11.55 24.57
N ALA A 88 7.36 11.98 25.84
CA ALA A 88 6.87 11.17 26.96
C ALA A 88 5.35 10.97 26.92
N ALA A 89 4.57 12.01 26.59
CA ALA A 89 3.12 11.92 26.51
C ALA A 89 2.67 11.06 25.32
N LEU A 90 3.30 11.22 24.15
CA LEU A 90 3.00 10.44 22.95
C LEU A 90 3.34 8.96 23.16
N LEU A 91 4.50 8.65 23.74
CA LEU A 91 4.90 7.26 24.00
C LEU A 91 3.98 6.57 25.00
N ALA A 92 3.64 7.24 26.11
CA ALA A 92 2.68 6.72 27.08
C ALA A 92 1.35 6.39 26.43
N LYS A 93 0.84 7.29 25.56
CA LYS A 93 -0.42 7.08 24.84
C LYS A 93 -0.34 5.98 23.80
N ALA A 94 0.79 5.82 23.11
CA ALA A 94 1.00 4.72 22.18
C ALA A 94 0.92 3.35 22.87
N GLN A 95 1.39 3.25 24.11
CA GLN A 95 1.43 2.01 24.87
C GLN A 95 0.07 1.59 25.49
N GLU A 96 -0.94 2.45 25.50
CA GLU A 96 -2.27 2.12 26.05
C GLU A 96 -3.03 1.05 25.26
N GLY A 97 -2.72 0.83 23.97
CA GLY A 97 -3.39 -0.16 23.12
C GLY A 97 -4.81 0.22 22.70
N THR A 98 -5.16 1.50 22.78
CA THR A 98 -6.43 2.04 22.26
C THR A 98 -6.36 2.34 20.77
N PHE A 99 -7.49 2.67 20.13
CA PHE A 99 -7.50 3.10 18.73
C PHE A 99 -6.56 4.29 18.46
N PHE A 100 -6.54 5.28 19.36
CA PHE A 100 -5.70 6.48 19.20
C PHE A 100 -4.21 6.24 19.49
N SER A 101 -3.84 5.07 20.02
CA SER A 101 -2.44 4.69 20.26
C SER A 101 -1.64 4.63 18.95
N TYR A 102 -2.28 4.27 17.84
CA TYR A 102 -1.64 4.24 16.53
C TYR A 102 -1.19 5.65 16.08
N ALA A 103 -2.08 6.63 16.22
CA ALA A 103 -1.74 8.03 15.89
C ALA A 103 -0.61 8.57 16.78
N ALA A 104 -0.67 8.29 18.09
CA ALA A 104 0.34 8.71 19.04
C ALA A 104 1.71 8.08 18.77
N GLY A 105 1.75 6.79 18.40
CA GLY A 105 2.99 6.09 18.04
C GLY A 105 3.65 6.68 16.79
N VAL A 106 2.87 6.93 15.73
CA VAL A 106 3.39 7.58 14.51
C VAL A 106 3.84 9.01 14.82
N ALA A 107 3.05 9.78 15.58
CA ALA A 107 3.43 11.14 15.96
C ALA A 107 4.71 11.18 16.80
N TYR A 108 4.92 10.22 17.71
CA TYR A 108 6.17 10.06 18.44
C TYR A 108 7.36 9.88 17.50
N HIS A 109 7.23 8.96 16.54
CA HIS A 109 8.28 8.72 15.56
C HIS A 109 8.56 9.97 14.71
N MET A 110 7.51 10.65 14.23
CA MET A 110 7.65 11.87 13.44
C MET A 110 8.32 13.00 14.24
N LEU A 111 7.91 13.21 15.50
CA LEU A 111 8.47 14.25 16.36
C LEU A 111 9.94 14.01 16.68
N THR A 112 10.36 12.75 16.85
CA THR A 112 11.73 12.41 17.24
C THR A 112 12.71 12.36 16.08
N HIS A 113 12.24 12.21 14.84
CA HIS A 113 13.08 12.08 13.65
C HIS A 113 12.97 13.24 12.67
N TYR A 114 11.90 14.05 12.75
CA TYR A 114 11.65 15.15 11.82
C TYR A 114 11.37 16.47 12.58
N ARG A 115 11.53 17.60 11.89
CA ARG A 115 11.19 18.91 12.43
C ARG A 115 9.70 19.19 12.21
N VAL A 116 8.86 18.65 13.08
CA VAL A 116 7.40 18.82 13.05
C VAL A 116 6.88 19.35 14.38
N GLY A 117 5.72 19.96 14.35
CA GLY A 117 4.94 20.42 15.52
C GLY A 117 3.65 19.61 15.65
N GLY A 118 2.60 20.25 16.15
CA GLY A 118 1.29 19.63 16.34
C GLY A 118 0.53 19.40 15.03
N LEU A 119 -0.42 18.49 15.07
CA LEU A 119 -1.23 18.07 13.92
C LEU A 119 -2.68 17.85 14.35
N GLU A 120 -3.62 18.36 13.56
CA GLU A 120 -5.02 17.98 13.64
C GLU A 120 -5.34 17.06 12.47
N ILE A 121 -6.00 15.95 12.75
CA ILE A 121 -6.54 15.00 11.77
C ILE A 121 -8.02 14.82 12.01
N ASP A 122 -8.83 15.19 11.03
CA ASP A 122 -10.26 14.95 10.99
C ASP A 122 -10.51 13.85 9.94
N ASN A 123 -10.58 12.60 10.39
CA ASN A 123 -11.05 11.50 9.56
C ASN A 123 -12.58 11.59 9.48
N PHE A 124 -13.05 12.16 8.39
CA PHE A 124 -14.48 12.45 8.19
C PHE A 124 -15.25 11.32 7.53
N GLU A 125 -14.55 10.35 6.91
CA GLU A 125 -15.16 9.24 6.20
C GLU A 125 -14.23 8.01 6.21
N THR A 126 -14.80 6.86 6.51
CA THR A 126 -14.14 5.55 6.44
C THR A 126 -15.10 4.57 5.82
N ASP A 127 -14.74 3.98 4.68
CA ASP A 127 -15.45 2.86 4.05
C ASP A 127 -14.66 1.54 4.16
N LEU A 128 -13.51 1.56 4.87
CA LEU A 128 -12.66 0.41 5.14
C LEU A 128 -13.19 -0.39 6.35
N PRO A 129 -13.64 -1.65 6.15
CA PRO A 129 -14.12 -2.47 7.26
C PRO A 129 -13.05 -2.76 8.30
N LEU A 130 -13.38 -2.57 9.57
CA LEU A 130 -12.47 -2.77 10.69
C LEU A 130 -12.30 -4.26 11.01
N LYS A 131 -11.06 -4.70 11.32
CA LYS A 131 -10.73 -6.08 11.78
C LYS A 131 -11.05 -7.19 10.78
N LYS A 132 -11.17 -6.90 9.49
CA LYS A 132 -11.51 -7.85 8.42
C LYS A 132 -10.31 -8.31 7.58
N GLY A 133 -9.10 -8.20 8.11
CA GLY A 133 -7.88 -8.62 7.40
C GLY A 133 -7.39 -7.63 6.32
N LEU A 134 -7.98 -6.43 6.27
CA LEU A 134 -7.61 -5.35 5.33
C LEU A 134 -6.63 -4.33 5.94
N SER A 135 -6.05 -4.63 7.10
CA SER A 135 -5.05 -3.80 7.81
C SER A 135 -5.48 -2.37 8.07
N SER A 136 -6.67 -2.18 8.64
CA SER A 136 -7.18 -0.85 8.99
C SER A 136 -6.27 -0.08 9.96
N SER A 137 -5.58 -0.75 10.90
CA SER A 137 -4.59 -0.10 11.78
C SER A 137 -3.41 0.47 11.01
N ALA A 138 -2.81 -0.33 10.11
CA ALA A 138 -1.70 0.12 9.29
C ALA A 138 -2.12 1.22 8.30
N ALA A 139 -3.32 1.11 7.71
CA ALA A 139 -3.88 2.17 6.87
C ALA A 139 -4.00 3.50 7.63
N PHE A 140 -4.45 3.43 8.90
CA PHE A 140 -4.51 4.61 9.76
C PHE A 140 -3.11 5.13 10.12
N CYS A 141 -2.13 4.27 10.42
CA CYS A 141 -0.75 4.68 10.66
C CYS A 141 -0.13 5.37 9.44
N VAL A 142 -0.35 4.81 8.23
CA VAL A 142 0.11 5.42 6.97
C VAL A 142 -0.60 6.76 6.73
N LEU A 143 -1.91 6.85 6.99
CA LEU A 143 -2.66 8.11 6.89
C LEU A 143 -2.04 9.19 7.77
N VAL A 144 -1.69 8.87 9.02
CA VAL A 144 -1.05 9.80 9.96
C VAL A 144 0.33 10.23 9.47
N ALA A 145 1.18 9.28 9.01
CA ALA A 145 2.50 9.60 8.45
C ALA A 145 2.38 10.51 7.22
N ARG A 146 1.44 10.19 6.31
CA ARG A 146 1.11 11.00 5.13
C ARG A 146 0.56 12.38 5.49
N ALA A 147 -0.23 12.49 6.56
CA ALA A 147 -0.71 13.78 7.06
C ALA A 147 0.44 14.67 7.52
N PHE A 148 1.39 14.14 8.28
CA PHE A 148 2.62 14.88 8.65
C PHE A 148 3.42 15.27 7.40
N ASP A 149 3.62 14.34 6.46
CA ASP A 149 4.34 14.62 5.21
C ASP A 149 3.74 15.81 4.45
N ARG A 150 2.42 15.79 4.23
CA ARG A 150 1.70 16.83 3.48
C ARG A 150 1.70 18.17 4.20
N VAL A 151 1.41 18.16 5.50
CA VAL A 151 1.27 19.39 6.30
C VAL A 151 2.62 20.08 6.53
N TYR A 152 3.70 19.30 6.71
CA TYR A 152 5.06 19.82 6.97
C TYR A 152 5.98 19.80 5.74
N ASN A 153 5.47 19.35 4.57
CA ASN A 153 6.21 19.24 3.31
C ASN A 153 7.55 18.48 3.48
N LEU A 154 7.50 17.32 4.12
CA LEU A 154 8.68 16.52 4.44
C LEU A 154 9.25 15.81 3.23
N ARG A 155 8.46 15.67 2.15
CA ARG A 155 8.81 15.00 0.89
C ARG A 155 9.22 13.53 1.09
N LEU A 156 8.47 12.82 1.92
CA LEU A 156 8.67 11.40 2.10
C LEU A 156 8.37 10.67 0.79
N THR A 157 9.16 9.65 0.50
CA THR A 157 8.78 8.67 -0.52
C THR A 157 7.70 7.75 0.03
N VAL A 158 7.00 7.00 -0.82
CA VAL A 158 6.05 5.97 -0.38
C VAL A 158 6.71 5.01 0.61
N ARG A 159 7.98 4.64 0.37
CA ARG A 159 8.76 3.82 1.31
C ARG A 159 8.98 4.52 2.65
N GLY A 160 9.25 5.82 2.64
CA GLY A 160 9.37 6.62 3.86
C GLY A 160 8.08 6.65 4.67
N GLU A 161 6.92 6.84 4.01
CA GLU A 161 5.60 6.74 4.66
C GLU A 161 5.39 5.36 5.31
N MET A 162 5.74 4.27 4.60
CA MET A 162 5.66 2.90 5.13
C MET A 162 6.52 2.71 6.38
N GLU A 163 7.77 3.16 6.35
CA GLU A 163 8.71 2.99 7.48
C GLU A 163 8.28 3.84 8.69
N CYS A 164 7.84 5.09 8.49
CA CYS A 164 7.32 5.92 9.58
C CYS A 164 6.07 5.30 10.22
N ALA A 165 5.15 4.79 9.40
CA ALA A 165 3.94 4.11 9.88
C ALA A 165 4.29 2.84 10.67
N PHE A 166 5.17 2.00 10.11
CA PHE A 166 5.62 0.77 10.77
C PHE A 166 6.33 1.05 12.09
N ALA A 167 7.27 2.00 12.12
CA ALA A 167 7.99 2.38 13.34
C ALA A 167 7.04 2.87 14.43
N GLY A 168 6.04 3.68 14.05
CA GLY A 168 5.01 4.17 14.97
C GLY A 168 4.08 3.08 15.48
N GLU A 169 3.60 2.18 14.61
CA GLU A 169 2.73 1.07 14.99
C GLU A 169 3.43 0.09 15.95
N ARG A 170 4.74 -0.13 15.77
CA ARG A 170 5.58 -0.96 16.66
C ARG A 170 5.72 -0.43 18.08
N LEU A 171 5.43 0.83 18.34
CA LEU A 171 5.39 1.40 19.69
C LEU A 171 4.12 1.05 20.45
N THR A 172 3.09 0.57 19.75
CA THR A 172 1.84 0.11 20.35
C THR A 172 1.95 -1.38 20.74
N PRO A 173 1.01 -1.93 21.51
CA PRO A 173 0.94 -3.37 21.76
C PRO A 173 0.69 -4.24 20.52
N SER A 174 0.43 -3.63 19.35
CA SER A 174 0.26 -4.35 18.08
C SER A 174 1.57 -5.02 17.64
N LYS A 175 1.47 -6.29 17.27
CA LYS A 175 2.58 -7.07 16.72
C LYS A 175 2.51 -7.14 15.21
N CYS A 176 2.37 -5.98 14.54
CA CYS A 176 2.25 -5.92 13.09
C CYS A 176 3.52 -6.42 12.39
N GLY A 177 3.35 -7.08 11.24
CA GLY A 177 4.40 -7.34 10.28
C GLY A 177 4.67 -6.12 9.38
N ARG A 178 5.69 -6.22 8.51
CA ARG A 178 6.04 -5.14 7.56
C ARG A 178 5.17 -5.12 6.30
N MET A 179 4.32 -6.12 6.10
CA MET A 179 3.43 -6.22 4.95
C MET A 179 2.28 -5.20 5.02
N ASP A 180 1.82 -4.91 6.21
CA ASP A 180 0.57 -4.17 6.44
C ASP A 180 0.61 -2.73 5.91
N GLN A 181 1.78 -2.07 6.00
CA GLN A 181 1.97 -0.71 5.51
C GLN A 181 2.07 -0.61 3.97
N ALA A 182 1.97 -1.73 3.24
CA ALA A 182 1.92 -1.72 1.77
C ALA A 182 0.72 -0.93 1.21
N CYS A 183 -0.32 -0.68 2.01
CA CYS A 183 -1.43 0.23 1.68
C CYS A 183 -0.94 1.63 1.24
N ALA A 184 0.26 2.05 1.64
CA ALA A 184 0.87 3.30 1.18
C ALA A 184 1.06 3.37 -0.35
N ASN A 185 1.17 2.21 -1.03
CA ASN A 185 1.32 2.13 -2.49
C ASN A 185 0.00 2.39 -3.25
N GLY A 186 -1.11 2.64 -2.54
CA GLY A 186 -2.43 2.81 -3.17
C GLY A 186 -2.92 1.50 -3.80
N ASN A 187 -3.73 1.61 -4.85
CA ASN A 187 -4.34 0.46 -5.53
C ASN A 187 -3.35 -0.29 -6.47
N ARG A 188 -2.07 0.05 -6.45
CA ARG A 188 -1.06 -0.65 -7.26
C ARG A 188 -0.63 -1.92 -6.55
N PRO A 189 -0.69 -3.09 -7.22
CA PRO A 189 -0.13 -4.29 -6.66
C PRO A 189 1.40 -4.20 -6.61
N VAL A 190 1.96 -4.72 -5.54
CA VAL A 190 3.41 -4.76 -5.30
C VAL A 190 3.84 -6.16 -4.88
N VAL A 191 5.03 -6.57 -5.30
CA VAL A 191 5.73 -7.69 -4.69
C VAL A 191 6.68 -7.14 -3.63
N MET A 192 6.63 -7.75 -2.46
CA MET A 192 7.50 -7.41 -1.34
C MET A 192 8.38 -8.60 -0.99
N THR A 193 9.69 -8.38 -0.91
CA THR A 193 10.66 -9.41 -0.54
C THR A 193 11.32 -9.04 0.79
N TYR A 194 11.31 -9.98 1.72
CA TYR A 194 11.80 -9.82 3.09
C TYR A 194 13.04 -10.69 3.28
N ASP A 195 14.18 -10.06 3.48
CA ASP A 195 15.46 -10.71 3.78
C ASP A 195 16.02 -10.15 5.08
N ALA A 196 15.75 -10.83 6.17
CA ALA A 196 16.05 -10.34 7.51
C ALA A 196 15.46 -8.94 7.75
N ASP A 197 16.29 -7.91 7.90
CA ASP A 197 15.86 -6.52 8.07
C ASP A 197 15.68 -5.77 6.75
N PHE A 198 16.18 -6.34 5.65
CA PHE A 198 16.01 -5.76 4.33
C PHE A 198 14.61 -6.06 3.79
N LEU A 199 14.02 -5.04 3.15
CA LEU A 199 12.74 -5.12 2.48
C LEU A 199 12.87 -4.49 1.10
N ALA A 200 12.63 -5.25 0.04
CA ALA A 200 12.39 -4.72 -1.30
C ALA A 200 10.88 -4.59 -1.55
N VAL A 201 10.48 -3.54 -2.24
CA VAL A 201 9.09 -3.30 -2.68
C VAL A 201 9.12 -2.92 -4.14
N GLU A 202 8.54 -3.75 -5.01
CA GLU A 202 8.57 -3.58 -6.45
C GLU A 202 7.14 -3.57 -7.00
N PRO A 203 6.78 -2.59 -7.85
CA PRO A 203 5.46 -2.55 -8.46
C PRO A 203 5.30 -3.68 -9.47
N ILE A 204 4.07 -4.23 -9.54
CA ILE A 204 3.69 -5.25 -10.51
C ILE A 204 2.93 -4.57 -11.65
N SER A 205 3.33 -4.84 -12.89
CA SER A 205 2.59 -4.40 -14.07
C SER A 205 1.47 -5.39 -14.37
N ILE A 206 0.25 -4.89 -14.49
CA ILE A 206 -0.94 -5.69 -14.83
C ILE A 206 -1.34 -5.36 -16.26
N SER A 207 -1.49 -6.36 -17.10
CA SER A 207 -1.87 -6.19 -18.51
C SER A 207 -3.38 -6.17 -18.73
N GLU A 208 -4.13 -6.95 -17.93
CA GLU A 208 -5.58 -7.10 -18.02
C GLU A 208 -6.24 -6.90 -16.65
N PRO A 209 -7.47 -6.41 -16.56
CA PRO A 209 -8.14 -6.20 -15.28
C PRO A 209 -8.38 -7.53 -14.56
N LEU A 210 -8.10 -7.54 -13.25
CA LEU A 210 -8.36 -8.69 -12.37
C LEU A 210 -9.55 -8.36 -11.47
N TYR A 211 -10.59 -9.18 -11.56
CA TYR A 211 -11.82 -9.03 -10.78
C TYR A 211 -11.77 -9.97 -9.58
N LEU A 212 -11.73 -9.41 -8.37
CA LEU A 212 -11.70 -10.18 -7.14
C LEU A 212 -12.91 -9.85 -6.26
N VAL A 213 -13.29 -10.80 -5.41
CA VAL A 213 -14.23 -10.58 -4.32
C VAL A 213 -13.61 -11.09 -3.04
N LEU A 214 -13.55 -10.22 -2.03
CA LEU A 214 -13.25 -10.59 -0.67
C LEU A 214 -14.57 -10.87 0.04
N VAL A 215 -14.63 -11.91 0.86
CA VAL A 215 -15.84 -12.30 1.59
C VAL A 215 -15.53 -12.38 3.07
N ASP A 216 -16.09 -11.46 3.87
CA ASP A 216 -16.07 -11.59 5.31
C ASP A 216 -17.04 -12.73 5.71
N LEU A 217 -16.46 -13.78 6.26
CA LEU A 217 -17.18 -15.01 6.62
C LEU A 217 -18.09 -14.87 7.85
N ARG A 218 -18.04 -13.71 8.53
CA ARG A 218 -18.77 -13.43 9.78
C ARG A 218 -18.56 -14.50 10.86
N ALA A 219 -17.38 -15.12 10.85
CA ALA A 219 -16.98 -16.13 11.80
C ALA A 219 -15.80 -15.63 12.65
N GLU A 220 -15.62 -16.23 13.82
CA GLU A 220 -14.57 -15.87 14.76
C GLU A 220 -13.30 -16.68 14.50
N LYS A 221 -12.15 -16.07 14.73
CA LYS A 221 -10.84 -16.72 14.72
C LYS A 221 -9.91 -16.04 15.73
N SER A 222 -8.94 -16.78 16.23
CA SER A 222 -7.88 -16.24 17.07
C SER A 222 -6.59 -16.04 16.30
N THR A 223 -6.38 -14.84 15.73
CA THR A 223 -5.12 -14.49 15.05
C THR A 223 -3.89 -14.69 15.95
N VAL A 224 -4.02 -14.40 17.25
CA VAL A 224 -2.91 -14.57 18.22
C VAL A 224 -2.54 -16.05 18.36
N ARG A 225 -3.53 -16.95 18.42
CA ARG A 225 -3.29 -18.39 18.52
C ARG A 225 -2.59 -18.93 17.26
N ILE A 226 -3.09 -18.56 16.09
CA ILE A 226 -2.49 -18.92 14.81
C ILE A 226 -1.03 -18.45 14.73
N LEU A 227 -0.77 -17.16 15.00
CA LEU A 227 0.58 -16.60 14.97
C LEU A 227 1.52 -17.29 15.95
N ASN A 228 1.09 -17.54 17.19
CA ASN A 228 1.92 -18.21 18.17
C ASN A 228 2.30 -19.64 17.74
N ALA A 229 1.35 -20.40 17.17
CA ALA A 229 1.59 -21.75 16.68
C ALA A 229 2.57 -21.75 15.49
N LEU A 230 2.38 -20.90 14.50
CA LEU A 230 3.25 -20.81 13.32
C LEU A 230 4.66 -20.28 13.69
N GLN A 231 4.74 -19.24 14.55
CA GLN A 231 6.01 -18.69 15.00
C GLN A 231 6.81 -19.69 15.88
N GLY A 232 6.13 -20.59 16.58
CA GLY A 232 6.75 -21.67 17.33
C GLY A 232 7.56 -22.64 16.44
N CYS A 233 7.32 -22.64 15.12
CA CYS A 233 8.08 -23.42 14.15
C CYS A 233 9.41 -22.76 13.73
N TYR A 234 9.71 -21.56 14.23
CA TYR A 234 10.85 -20.73 13.85
C TYR A 234 11.70 -20.34 15.07
N PRO A 235 13.01 -20.00 14.92
CA PRO A 235 13.79 -20.05 13.69
C PRO A 235 14.31 -21.46 13.34
N VAL A 236 14.17 -22.43 14.23
CA VAL A 236 14.68 -23.80 14.07
C VAL A 236 13.52 -24.80 14.13
N ALA A 237 13.34 -25.57 13.08
CA ALA A 237 12.35 -26.64 13.04
C ALA A 237 12.80 -27.85 13.87
N THR A 238 12.01 -28.22 14.87
CA THR A 238 12.31 -29.36 15.76
C THR A 238 11.55 -30.64 15.40
N THR A 239 10.43 -30.51 14.64
CA THR A 239 9.59 -31.64 14.22
C THR A 239 9.39 -31.65 12.69
N ALA A 240 8.75 -32.69 12.18
CA ALA A 240 8.37 -32.77 10.76
C ALA A 240 7.33 -31.70 10.42
N GLU A 241 6.36 -31.47 11.28
CA GLU A 241 5.30 -30.44 11.14
C GLU A 241 5.92 -29.04 11.07
N HIS A 242 6.91 -28.74 11.92
CA HIS A 242 7.66 -27.48 11.87
C HIS A 242 8.38 -27.30 10.52
N ARG A 243 9.02 -28.36 9.99
CA ARG A 243 9.66 -28.31 8.65
C ARG A 243 8.64 -28.06 7.54
N ASN A 244 7.45 -28.68 7.64
CA ASN A 244 6.38 -28.46 6.68
C ASN A 244 5.87 -27.00 6.70
N VAL A 245 5.73 -26.40 7.89
CA VAL A 245 5.39 -24.96 8.02
C VAL A 245 6.49 -24.09 7.41
N GLN A 246 7.77 -24.35 7.74
CA GLN A 246 8.90 -23.60 7.16
C GLN A 246 8.97 -23.76 5.63
N HIS A 247 8.66 -24.96 5.10
CA HIS A 247 8.58 -25.18 3.65
C HIS A 247 7.43 -24.39 3.02
N ALA A 248 6.23 -24.48 3.59
CA ALA A 248 5.05 -23.80 3.07
C ALA A 248 5.18 -22.27 3.06
N LEU A 249 5.74 -21.68 4.12
CA LEU A 249 5.95 -20.22 4.21
C LEU A 249 7.25 -19.74 3.56
N GLY A 250 8.15 -20.66 3.20
CA GLY A 250 9.43 -20.41 2.57
C GLY A 250 9.46 -20.79 1.08
N ILE A 251 10.14 -21.89 0.73
CA ILE A 251 10.39 -22.30 -0.66
C ILE A 251 9.08 -22.54 -1.42
N GLY A 252 8.08 -23.18 -0.82
CA GLY A 252 6.77 -23.39 -1.43
C GLY A 252 6.06 -22.07 -1.76
N ASN A 253 6.13 -21.11 -0.85
CA ASN A 253 5.58 -19.77 -1.08
C ASN A 253 6.37 -19.00 -2.16
N LEU A 254 7.70 -19.13 -2.23
CA LEU A 254 8.51 -18.49 -3.28
C LEU A 254 8.13 -18.99 -4.67
N ASP A 255 7.89 -20.29 -4.82
CA ASP A 255 7.42 -20.87 -6.08
C ASP A 255 6.03 -20.31 -6.45
N ILE A 256 5.07 -20.39 -5.52
CA ILE A 256 3.71 -19.89 -5.70
C ILE A 256 3.71 -18.40 -6.08
N THR A 257 4.44 -17.57 -5.34
CA THR A 257 4.48 -16.12 -5.60
C THR A 257 5.17 -15.79 -6.92
N SER A 258 6.17 -16.57 -7.35
CA SER A 258 6.83 -16.37 -8.64
C SER A 258 5.89 -16.69 -9.81
N ARG A 259 5.15 -17.79 -9.72
CA ARG A 259 4.14 -18.16 -10.74
C ARG A 259 2.95 -17.21 -10.75
N ALA A 260 2.50 -16.77 -9.56
CA ALA A 260 1.43 -15.78 -9.44
C ALA A 260 1.82 -14.44 -10.06
N LEU A 261 3.06 -13.97 -9.84
CA LEU A 261 3.59 -12.76 -10.46
C LEU A 261 3.56 -12.86 -11.99
N ALA A 262 4.07 -13.96 -12.55
CA ALA A 262 4.05 -14.19 -14.00
C ALA A 262 2.61 -14.25 -14.57
N ALA A 263 1.67 -14.87 -13.86
CA ALA A 263 0.26 -14.92 -14.26
C ALA A 263 -0.40 -13.51 -14.23
N MET A 264 -0.09 -12.70 -13.22
CA MET A 264 -0.59 -11.32 -13.13
C MET A 264 -0.04 -10.44 -14.26
N GLU A 265 1.24 -10.53 -14.55
CA GLU A 265 1.88 -9.78 -15.63
C GLU A 265 1.35 -10.20 -17.02
N ALA A 266 1.05 -11.49 -17.20
CA ALA A 266 0.45 -12.03 -18.43
C ALA A 266 -1.07 -11.76 -18.53
N GLY A 267 -1.74 -11.30 -17.46
CA GLY A 267 -3.19 -11.16 -17.41
C GLY A 267 -3.96 -12.47 -17.35
N ASP A 268 -3.29 -13.60 -16.99
CA ASP A 268 -3.92 -14.91 -16.91
C ASP A 268 -4.64 -15.13 -15.57
N ALA A 269 -5.87 -14.61 -15.50
CA ALA A 269 -6.73 -14.76 -14.33
C ALA A 269 -7.08 -16.22 -14.01
N GLN A 270 -7.14 -17.10 -15.01
CA GLN A 270 -7.43 -18.52 -14.81
C GLN A 270 -6.27 -19.20 -14.08
N GLN A 271 -5.06 -18.99 -14.56
CA GLN A 271 -3.85 -19.52 -13.91
C GLN A 271 -3.71 -18.93 -12.49
N LEU A 272 -3.96 -17.64 -12.32
CA LEU A 272 -3.91 -16.98 -11.01
C LEU A 272 -4.88 -17.62 -10.01
N GLY A 273 -6.10 -17.94 -10.44
CA GLY A 273 -7.09 -18.63 -9.61
C GLY A 273 -6.65 -20.03 -9.21
N ALA A 274 -6.11 -20.80 -10.15
CA ALA A 274 -5.57 -22.14 -9.86
C ALA A 274 -4.41 -22.08 -8.85
N ILE A 275 -3.52 -21.09 -8.97
CA ILE A 275 -2.43 -20.86 -8.02
C ILE A 275 -2.98 -20.45 -6.64
N MET A 276 -4.11 -19.73 -6.56
CA MET A 276 -4.76 -19.43 -5.28
C MET A 276 -5.27 -20.67 -4.57
N ASP A 277 -5.93 -21.59 -5.32
CA ASP A 277 -6.39 -22.88 -4.78
C ASP A 277 -5.19 -23.71 -4.25
N GLU A 278 -4.09 -23.76 -5.00
CA GLU A 278 -2.85 -24.45 -4.60
C GLU A 278 -2.21 -23.82 -3.35
N SER A 279 -2.10 -22.48 -3.31
CA SER A 279 -1.59 -21.74 -2.15
C SER A 279 -2.40 -22.04 -0.89
N HIS A 280 -3.73 -22.09 -1.02
CA HIS A 280 -4.61 -22.43 0.08
C HIS A 280 -4.39 -23.85 0.58
N ALA A 281 -4.29 -24.81 -0.33
CA ALA A 281 -4.06 -26.22 0.01
C ALA A 281 -2.71 -26.41 0.72
N LEU A 282 -1.63 -25.79 0.21
CA LEU A 282 -0.30 -25.84 0.81
C LEU A 282 -0.29 -25.27 2.23
N PHE A 283 -0.85 -24.07 2.41
CA PHE A 283 -0.90 -23.43 3.71
C PHE A 283 -1.77 -24.21 4.72
N THR A 284 -2.95 -24.66 4.30
CA THR A 284 -3.88 -25.41 5.15
C THR A 284 -3.26 -26.74 5.60
N ALA A 285 -2.61 -27.47 4.69
CA ALA A 285 -1.98 -28.75 5.04
C ALA A 285 -0.86 -28.59 6.08
N ALA A 286 -0.02 -27.55 5.95
CA ALA A 286 1.06 -27.30 6.88
C ALA A 286 0.56 -26.69 8.20
N GLY A 287 -0.32 -25.70 8.13
CA GLY A 287 -0.78 -24.95 9.29
C GLY A 287 -1.75 -25.74 10.18
N SER A 288 -2.64 -26.54 9.61
CA SER A 288 -3.57 -27.36 10.39
C SER A 288 -2.87 -28.46 11.20
N ALA A 289 -1.65 -28.84 10.84
CA ALA A 289 -0.85 -29.78 11.62
C ALA A 289 -0.34 -29.18 12.95
N VAL A 290 -0.18 -27.85 13.02
CA VAL A 290 0.31 -27.15 14.22
C VAL A 290 -0.77 -26.33 14.94
N CYS A 291 -1.88 -26.01 14.27
CA CYS A 291 -3.02 -25.24 14.82
C CYS A 291 -4.35 -25.72 14.22
N PRO A 292 -4.75 -26.99 14.45
CA PRO A 292 -5.95 -27.56 13.83
C PRO A 292 -7.24 -26.83 14.21
N GLU A 293 -7.35 -26.35 15.45
CA GLU A 293 -8.55 -25.67 15.97
C GLU A 293 -8.88 -24.36 15.24
N GLU A 294 -7.91 -23.73 14.63
CA GLU A 294 -8.10 -22.47 13.88
C GLU A 294 -7.96 -22.67 12.36
N LEU A 295 -7.04 -23.54 11.91
CA LEU A 295 -6.62 -23.61 10.50
C LEU A 295 -7.30 -24.74 9.72
N LEU A 296 -8.10 -25.60 10.34
CA LEU A 296 -9.06 -26.44 9.63
C LEU A 296 -10.17 -25.61 8.98
N ALA A 297 -10.54 -24.48 9.59
CA ALA A 297 -11.37 -23.43 9.04
C ALA A 297 -12.63 -23.92 8.29
N PRO A 298 -13.58 -24.59 8.97
CA PRO A 298 -14.70 -25.27 8.30
C PRO A 298 -15.64 -24.32 7.54
N VAL A 299 -15.79 -23.07 8.01
CA VAL A 299 -16.62 -22.06 7.31
C VAL A 299 -15.92 -21.63 6.02
N LEU A 300 -14.63 -21.35 6.07
CA LEU A 300 -13.82 -21.00 4.91
C LEU A 300 -13.85 -22.14 3.86
N GLN A 301 -13.63 -23.38 4.29
CA GLN A 301 -13.65 -24.54 3.38
C GLN A 301 -15.01 -24.69 2.68
N ARG A 302 -16.11 -24.55 3.41
CA ARG A 302 -17.47 -24.60 2.86
C ARG A 302 -17.69 -23.51 1.81
N VAL A 303 -17.19 -22.28 2.04
CA VAL A 303 -17.36 -21.16 1.12
C VAL A 303 -16.48 -21.34 -0.12
N LEU A 304 -15.24 -21.78 0.03
CA LEU A 304 -14.33 -22.04 -1.10
C LEU A 304 -14.82 -23.16 -2.04
N THR A 305 -15.55 -24.14 -1.50
CA THR A 305 -16.08 -25.29 -2.26
C THR A 305 -17.56 -25.14 -2.62
N HIS A 306 -18.17 -23.99 -2.33
CA HIS A 306 -19.61 -23.78 -2.50
C HIS A 306 -20.05 -23.96 -3.96
N PRO A 307 -21.08 -24.81 -4.25
CA PRO A 307 -21.44 -25.17 -5.62
C PRO A 307 -21.94 -24.01 -6.48
N LEU A 308 -22.51 -22.97 -5.88
CA LEU A 308 -22.94 -21.76 -6.58
C LEU A 308 -21.78 -20.76 -6.83
N ILE A 309 -20.73 -20.79 -6.01
CA ILE A 309 -19.55 -19.92 -6.15
C ILE A 309 -18.61 -20.44 -7.24
N ARG A 310 -18.28 -21.72 -7.24
CA ARG A 310 -17.28 -22.32 -8.12
C ARG A 310 -17.49 -22.04 -9.62
N PRO A 311 -18.71 -22.00 -10.17
CA PRO A 311 -18.93 -21.61 -11.56
C PRO A 311 -18.53 -20.16 -11.91
N LEU A 312 -18.52 -19.24 -10.93
CA LEU A 312 -18.25 -17.82 -11.11
C LEU A 312 -16.77 -17.45 -10.99
N VAL A 313 -15.96 -18.34 -10.39
CA VAL A 313 -14.57 -18.06 -10.05
C VAL A 313 -13.59 -19.01 -10.71
N TRP A 314 -12.35 -18.59 -10.90
CA TRP A 314 -11.22 -19.42 -11.31
C TRP A 314 -10.58 -20.14 -10.11
N GLY A 315 -10.60 -19.54 -8.93
CA GLY A 315 -10.08 -20.09 -7.69
C GLY A 315 -10.23 -19.14 -6.53
N GLY A 316 -9.79 -19.57 -5.33
CA GLY A 316 -9.86 -18.75 -4.13
C GLY A 316 -9.09 -19.34 -2.95
N LYS A 317 -8.88 -18.49 -1.93
CA LYS A 317 -8.11 -18.85 -0.72
C LYS A 317 -8.56 -18.03 0.50
N GLY A 318 -8.09 -18.43 1.67
CA GLY A 318 -8.19 -17.60 2.88
C GLY A 318 -7.28 -16.36 2.81
N VAL A 319 -7.59 -15.33 3.61
CA VAL A 319 -6.86 -14.06 3.66
C VAL A 319 -6.28 -13.80 5.05
N GLY A 320 -5.11 -13.17 5.10
CA GLY A 320 -4.45 -12.74 6.33
C GLY A 320 -3.92 -13.91 7.15
N ALA A 321 -4.21 -13.97 8.45
CA ALA A 321 -3.69 -15.04 9.30
C ALA A 321 -4.23 -16.46 8.98
N GLY A 322 -5.18 -16.58 8.07
CA GLY A 322 -5.91 -17.84 7.84
C GLY A 322 -7.12 -17.98 8.77
N GLY A 323 -7.65 -19.20 8.89
CA GLY A 323 -8.85 -19.46 9.69
C GLY A 323 -10.13 -18.93 9.06
N ASP A 324 -11.23 -18.97 9.81
CA ASP A 324 -12.58 -18.61 9.37
C ASP A 324 -12.83 -17.08 9.31
N GLY A 325 -11.84 -16.26 8.90
CA GLY A 325 -11.98 -14.81 8.86
C GLY A 325 -12.54 -14.27 7.55
N THR A 326 -11.74 -14.36 6.49
CA THR A 326 -12.05 -13.78 5.17
C THR A 326 -11.57 -14.74 4.08
N ALA A 327 -12.41 -14.94 3.05
CA ALA A 327 -12.03 -15.60 1.81
C ALA A 327 -11.76 -14.55 0.71
N GLN A 328 -10.94 -14.90 -0.29
CA GLN A 328 -10.80 -14.13 -1.53
C GLN A 328 -10.94 -15.05 -2.74
N PHE A 329 -11.50 -14.50 -3.81
CA PHE A 329 -11.77 -15.20 -5.06
C PHE A 329 -11.30 -14.40 -6.26
N VAL A 330 -10.76 -15.08 -7.28
CA VAL A 330 -10.54 -14.52 -8.62
C VAL A 330 -11.75 -14.87 -9.48
N CYS A 331 -12.51 -13.85 -9.87
CA CYS A 331 -13.72 -14.00 -10.68
C CYS A 331 -13.37 -14.13 -12.16
N LYS A 332 -14.23 -14.83 -12.92
CA LYS A 332 -14.04 -15.06 -14.36
C LYS A 332 -14.24 -13.82 -15.22
N SER A 333 -15.04 -12.86 -14.73
CA SER A 333 -15.36 -11.61 -15.42
C SER A 333 -15.97 -10.61 -14.45
N LEU A 334 -16.16 -9.37 -14.89
CA LEU A 334 -16.92 -8.37 -14.16
C LEU A 334 -18.36 -8.83 -13.84
N ALA A 335 -19.04 -9.47 -14.80
CA ALA A 335 -20.38 -10.00 -14.59
C ALA A 335 -20.40 -11.10 -13.51
N ALA A 336 -19.40 -11.99 -13.54
CA ALA A 336 -19.24 -13.01 -12.50
C ALA A 336 -18.93 -12.43 -11.13
N GLN A 337 -18.14 -11.35 -11.05
CA GLN A 337 -17.89 -10.61 -9.83
C GLN A 337 -19.20 -10.04 -9.23
N GLN A 338 -20.01 -9.37 -10.06
CA GLN A 338 -21.27 -8.80 -9.64
C GLN A 338 -22.28 -9.86 -9.17
N GLU A 339 -22.31 -11.01 -9.84
CA GLU A 339 -23.17 -12.12 -9.46
C GLU A 339 -22.70 -12.76 -8.15
N LEU A 340 -21.38 -12.93 -7.96
CA LEU A 340 -20.82 -13.44 -6.71
C LEU A 340 -21.15 -12.52 -5.53
N VAL A 341 -21.07 -11.20 -5.71
CA VAL A 341 -21.47 -10.21 -4.69
C VAL A 341 -22.92 -10.45 -4.27
N ARG A 342 -23.84 -10.53 -5.24
CA ARG A 342 -25.27 -10.76 -4.95
C ARG A 342 -25.51 -12.09 -4.20
N LEU A 343 -24.87 -13.17 -4.67
CA LEU A 343 -24.99 -14.50 -4.09
C LEU A 343 -24.50 -14.53 -2.63
N VAL A 344 -23.34 -13.90 -2.36
CA VAL A 344 -22.77 -13.84 -1.01
C VAL A 344 -23.70 -13.08 -0.05
N GLU A 345 -24.30 -11.99 -0.50
CA GLU A 345 -25.25 -11.20 0.30
C GLU A 345 -26.58 -11.93 0.50
N SER A 346 -27.19 -12.41 -0.61
CA SER A 346 -28.55 -12.94 -0.58
C SER A 346 -28.63 -14.34 -0.02
N GLU A 347 -27.71 -15.25 -0.40
CA GLU A 347 -27.77 -16.67 -0.02
C GLU A 347 -26.92 -16.99 1.21
N LEU A 348 -25.68 -16.48 1.26
CA LEU A 348 -24.77 -16.82 2.34
C LEU A 348 -24.90 -15.88 3.55
N LYS A 349 -25.58 -14.72 3.40
CA LYS A 349 -25.72 -13.70 4.45
C LYS A 349 -24.36 -13.21 4.98
N MET A 350 -23.33 -13.26 4.14
CA MET A 350 -21.98 -12.79 4.39
C MET A 350 -21.77 -11.40 3.77
N HIS A 351 -20.63 -10.77 4.03
CA HIS A 351 -20.35 -9.44 3.51
C HIS A 351 -19.28 -9.50 2.40
N PRO A 352 -19.64 -9.24 1.12
CA PRO A 352 -18.70 -9.21 0.03
C PRO A 352 -18.07 -7.81 -0.12
N ILE A 353 -16.80 -7.76 -0.48
CA ILE A 353 -16.07 -6.55 -0.83
C ILE A 353 -15.49 -6.78 -2.22
N PRO A 354 -16.06 -6.18 -3.29
CA PRO A 354 -15.50 -6.29 -4.62
C PRO A 354 -14.21 -5.47 -4.72
N LEU A 355 -13.20 -6.03 -5.38
CA LEU A 355 -11.93 -5.38 -5.68
C LEU A 355 -11.61 -5.60 -7.16
N THR A 356 -11.38 -4.52 -7.89
CA THR A 356 -10.85 -4.58 -9.25
C THR A 356 -9.44 -4.02 -9.27
N ILE A 357 -8.49 -4.82 -9.75
CA ILE A 357 -7.13 -4.38 -10.01
C ILE A 357 -7.08 -4.00 -11.48
N GLU A 358 -6.96 -2.70 -11.75
CA GLU A 358 -6.94 -2.17 -13.11
C GLU A 358 -5.60 -2.41 -13.78
N PRO A 359 -5.56 -2.54 -15.11
CA PRO A 359 -4.32 -2.62 -15.86
C PRO A 359 -3.40 -1.45 -15.53
N SER A 360 -2.12 -1.70 -15.51
CA SER A 360 -1.12 -0.66 -15.31
C SER A 360 -1.17 0.31 -16.48
N THR A 361 -1.76 1.47 -16.27
CA THR A 361 -1.74 2.54 -17.28
C THR A 361 -0.31 3.02 -17.42
N THR A 362 0.32 2.70 -18.52
CA THR A 362 1.56 3.35 -18.92
C THR A 362 1.24 4.80 -19.20
N VAL A 363 1.64 5.71 -18.30
CA VAL A 363 1.48 7.14 -18.54
C VAL A 363 2.39 7.52 -19.72
N ARG A 364 1.81 7.68 -20.90
CA ARG A 364 2.53 7.99 -22.14
C ARG A 364 2.51 9.48 -22.50
N SER A 365 1.75 10.28 -21.75
CA SER A 365 1.62 11.71 -22.03
C SER A 365 2.11 12.52 -20.84
N ALA A 366 2.97 13.48 -21.09
CA ALA A 366 3.46 14.44 -20.09
C ALA A 366 3.01 15.85 -20.46
N VAL A 367 2.70 16.67 -19.46
CA VAL A 367 2.45 18.10 -19.60
C VAL A 367 3.55 18.84 -18.87
N VAL A 368 4.33 19.63 -19.62
CA VAL A 368 5.45 20.41 -19.08
C VAL A 368 5.09 21.90 -19.13
N PRO A 369 4.83 22.53 -17.97
CA PRO A 369 4.56 23.97 -17.92
C PRO A 369 5.88 24.73 -18.05
N VAL A 370 5.99 25.53 -19.11
CA VAL A 370 7.19 26.34 -19.42
C VAL A 370 6.85 27.83 -19.60
N ALA A 371 5.81 28.27 -18.91
CA ALA A 371 5.20 29.60 -19.09
C ALA A 371 5.69 30.67 -18.06
N GLY A 372 6.68 30.36 -17.22
CA GLY A 372 7.14 31.29 -16.17
C GLY A 372 8.20 32.26 -16.65
N PHE A 373 8.18 33.50 -16.14
CA PHE A 373 9.21 34.50 -16.39
C PHE A 373 10.48 34.30 -15.54
N ALA A 374 10.43 33.46 -14.51
CA ALA A 374 11.47 33.25 -13.51
C ALA A 374 12.12 34.57 -13.06
N SER A 375 11.30 35.47 -12.50
CA SER A 375 11.72 36.80 -12.06
C SER A 375 12.86 36.76 -11.01
N SER A 376 13.02 35.65 -10.31
CA SER A 376 14.13 35.40 -9.38
C SER A 376 15.52 35.35 -10.08
N LEU A 377 15.54 35.15 -11.39
CA LEU A 377 16.76 35.10 -12.21
C LEU A 377 17.00 36.38 -13.01
N PHE A 378 16.25 37.46 -12.77
CA PHE A 378 16.52 38.75 -13.39
C PHE A 378 17.93 39.27 -13.00
N PRO A 379 18.66 39.92 -13.94
CA PRO A 379 18.23 40.37 -15.29
C PRO A 379 18.38 39.33 -16.42
N ALA A 380 18.97 38.16 -16.18
CA ALA A 380 19.26 37.17 -17.20
C ALA A 380 18.00 36.69 -17.97
N THR A 381 16.89 36.49 -17.27
CA THR A 381 15.61 36.04 -17.87
C THR A 381 14.85 37.08 -18.64
N LYS A 382 15.33 38.35 -18.66
CA LYS A 382 14.80 39.37 -19.56
C LYS A 382 15.22 39.17 -21.02
N VAL A 383 16.35 38.48 -21.23
CA VAL A 383 16.95 38.30 -22.57
C VAL A 383 16.71 36.88 -23.07
N VAL A 384 16.82 35.88 -22.19
CA VAL A 384 16.65 34.46 -22.53
C VAL A 384 15.56 33.86 -21.69
N SER A 385 14.58 33.21 -22.32
CA SER A 385 13.54 32.47 -21.61
C SER A 385 14.15 31.36 -20.75
N PRO A 386 13.73 31.19 -19.47
CA PRO A 386 14.34 30.23 -18.54
C PRO A 386 14.45 28.80 -19.08
N PRO A 387 13.46 28.27 -19.80
CA PRO A 387 13.59 26.91 -20.39
C PRO A 387 14.66 26.80 -21.48
N LEU A 388 15.12 27.92 -22.03
CA LEU A 388 16.16 27.98 -23.08
C LEU A 388 17.56 28.23 -22.52
N PHE A 389 17.72 28.40 -21.19
CA PHE A 389 19.06 28.53 -20.61
C PHE A 389 19.89 27.30 -20.91
N PRO A 390 21.13 27.49 -21.39
CA PRO A 390 22.05 26.39 -21.60
C PRO A 390 22.53 25.83 -20.26
N ILE A 391 22.34 24.53 -20.08
CA ILE A 391 22.78 23.77 -18.91
C ILE A 391 23.71 22.67 -19.44
N CYS A 392 24.84 22.45 -18.77
CA CYS A 392 25.71 21.33 -19.08
C CYS A 392 25.06 20.04 -18.57
N ASP A 393 24.69 19.14 -19.48
CA ASP A 393 24.10 17.86 -19.20
C ASP A 393 25.14 16.82 -18.78
N ARG A 394 24.68 15.64 -18.33
CA ARG A 394 25.55 14.51 -17.89
C ARG A 394 26.55 14.04 -18.97
N ASP A 395 26.21 14.23 -20.25
CA ASP A 395 27.06 13.92 -21.38
C ASP A 395 28.15 15.00 -21.66
N GLY A 396 28.19 16.05 -20.84
CA GLY A 396 29.13 17.17 -21.00
C GLY A 396 28.73 18.17 -22.08
N VAL A 397 27.56 18.00 -22.72
CA VAL A 397 27.06 18.90 -23.77
C VAL A 397 26.16 19.98 -23.17
N ALA A 398 26.37 21.23 -23.57
CA ALA A 398 25.48 22.32 -23.20
C ALA A 398 24.20 22.25 -24.02
N LYS A 399 23.08 22.06 -23.35
CA LYS A 399 21.72 21.94 -23.93
C LYS A 399 20.78 22.94 -23.32
N PRO A 400 19.72 23.41 -24.02
CA PRO A 400 18.64 24.12 -23.39
C PRO A 400 17.97 23.27 -22.28
N ALA A 401 17.68 23.86 -21.13
CA ALA A 401 17.11 23.14 -19.97
C ALA A 401 15.88 22.32 -20.35
N ILE A 402 14.98 22.84 -21.19
CA ILE A 402 13.80 22.13 -21.65
C ILE A 402 14.14 20.91 -22.52
N LEU A 403 15.25 20.93 -23.27
CA LEU A 403 15.67 19.78 -24.08
C LEU A 403 16.06 18.60 -23.18
N ILE A 404 16.78 18.87 -22.09
CA ILE A 404 17.14 17.85 -21.10
C ILE A 404 15.89 17.21 -20.52
N VAL A 405 14.88 18.01 -20.14
CA VAL A 405 13.59 17.50 -19.61
C VAL A 405 12.87 16.64 -20.66
N VAL A 406 12.85 17.07 -21.93
CA VAL A 406 12.20 16.32 -23.00
C VAL A 406 12.94 15.00 -23.27
N GLU A 407 14.26 15.00 -23.30
CA GLU A 407 15.09 13.80 -23.47
C GLU A 407 14.88 12.80 -22.31
N GLU A 408 14.81 13.28 -21.08
CA GLU A 408 14.51 12.43 -19.92
C GLU A 408 13.09 11.82 -19.98
N LEU A 409 12.09 12.60 -20.40
CA LEU A 409 10.73 12.08 -20.60
C LEU A 409 10.68 11.04 -21.74
N CYS A 410 11.37 11.28 -22.85
CA CYS A 410 11.48 10.29 -23.94
C CYS A 410 12.17 9.01 -23.47
N ALA A 411 13.25 9.12 -22.70
CA ALA A 411 13.95 7.99 -22.13
C ALA A 411 13.10 7.21 -21.11
N ALA A 412 12.18 7.90 -20.43
CA ALA A 412 11.20 7.30 -19.52
C ALA A 412 9.98 6.68 -20.25
N GLY A 413 9.93 6.70 -21.58
CA GLY A 413 8.89 6.06 -22.38
C GLY A 413 7.64 6.92 -22.66
N PHE A 414 7.71 8.24 -22.45
CA PHE A 414 6.65 9.14 -22.86
C PHE A 414 6.71 9.37 -24.37
N ASP A 415 5.59 9.16 -25.06
CA ASP A 415 5.45 9.33 -26.52
C ASP A 415 4.70 10.60 -26.90
N LYS A 416 4.04 11.25 -25.92
CA LYS A 416 3.34 12.52 -26.11
C LYS A 416 3.75 13.51 -25.01
N ILE A 417 4.43 14.61 -25.43
CA ILE A 417 4.84 15.68 -24.53
C ILE A 417 4.14 16.97 -24.97
N VAL A 418 3.38 17.57 -24.05
CA VAL A 418 2.66 18.82 -24.25
C VAL A 418 3.37 19.93 -23.49
N LEU A 419 3.91 20.91 -24.21
CA LEU A 419 4.51 22.10 -23.61
C LEU A 419 3.45 23.19 -23.45
N VAL A 420 3.24 23.68 -22.23
CA VAL A 420 2.35 24.83 -21.98
C VAL A 420 3.18 26.10 -22.02
N LEU A 421 3.00 26.91 -23.06
CA LEU A 421 3.78 28.09 -23.36
C LEU A 421 2.96 29.38 -23.16
N ILE A 422 3.61 30.49 -22.88
CA ILE A 422 3.05 31.82 -23.09
C ILE A 422 3.05 32.11 -24.60
N LEU A 423 2.02 32.74 -25.12
CA LEU A 423 1.87 33.09 -26.54
C LEU A 423 3.09 33.81 -27.12
N THR A 424 3.74 34.64 -26.33
CA THR A 424 4.93 35.43 -26.71
C THR A 424 6.15 34.55 -27.08
N TYR A 425 6.22 33.31 -26.59
CA TYR A 425 7.35 32.40 -26.82
C TYR A 425 7.10 31.31 -27.88
N LYS A 426 5.88 31.26 -28.42
CA LYS A 426 5.48 30.18 -29.33
C LYS A 426 6.37 30.02 -30.56
N GLU A 427 6.82 31.12 -31.15
CA GLU A 427 7.66 31.10 -32.36
C GLU A 427 9.09 30.64 -32.03
N THR A 428 9.65 31.11 -30.93
CA THR A 428 11.01 30.74 -30.48
C THR A 428 11.14 29.24 -30.25
N TYR A 429 10.12 28.60 -29.66
CA TYR A 429 10.12 27.15 -29.41
C TYR A 429 9.94 26.34 -30.70
N LYS A 430 9.17 26.80 -31.68
CA LYS A 430 9.03 26.12 -32.97
C LYS A 430 10.34 26.01 -33.76
N GLU A 431 11.19 27.03 -33.68
CA GLU A 431 12.48 27.01 -34.35
C GLU A 431 13.48 26.09 -33.64
N THR A 432 13.45 26.01 -32.31
CA THR A 432 14.35 25.19 -31.50
C THR A 432 14.07 23.68 -31.65
N TYR A 433 12.81 23.27 -31.89
CA TYR A 433 12.36 21.88 -31.89
C TYR A 433 11.81 21.40 -33.26
N ARG A 434 12.45 21.73 -34.36
CA ARG A 434 12.17 21.04 -35.62
C ARG A 434 12.74 19.63 -35.58
N PRO A 435 11.89 18.56 -35.67
CA PRO A 435 12.41 17.21 -35.77
C PRO A 435 13.30 17.13 -37.03
N LYS A 436 14.52 16.64 -36.87
CA LYS A 436 15.32 16.25 -38.04
C LYS A 436 14.54 15.13 -38.73
N ARG A 437 13.97 15.46 -39.90
CA ARG A 437 13.48 14.44 -40.81
C ARG A 437 14.67 13.61 -41.21
N ASP A 438 14.56 12.30 -41.03
CA ASP A 438 15.56 11.31 -41.40
C ASP A 438 16.17 11.60 -42.77
N ARG A 439 17.50 11.57 -42.80
CA ARG A 439 18.25 11.34 -44.03
C ARG A 439 18.71 9.90 -44.05
#